data_10575870ead4942e1047d644355b1ad7
#
_entry.id   10575870ead4942e1047d644355b1ad7
#
_cell.length_a   1.000
_cell.length_b   1.000
_cell.length_c   1.000
_cell.angle_alpha   90.00
_cell.angle_beta   90.00
_cell.angle_gamma   90.00
#
_symmetry.space_group_name_H-M   'P 1'
#
loop_
_entity.id
_entity.type
_entity.pdbx_description
1 polymer ?
#
loop_
_entity_poly.entity_id
_entity_poly.type
_entity_poly.pdbx_seq_one_letter_code
_entity_poly.pdbx_strand_id
1 'polypeptide(L)'
;MKKIIYLILIACSAIFLSCKEDSGMTKDGDIVLSNLTAEPRIGAVVLKWDNPSASDYYYATVTYTNASGEEVKQKVSVYSVDSEKGEGHTSVRIGGFSDTNTYEFTVTPYTSDERYGESKTVSCTPEDASKAFKYITGTVEAKPTVEGAVISWANEYDVPVTMSISYKNLAGETKTVTRTSNEGGSVEIFPFVDKTNVTITATDESGKNTSEPKVVEVTPERGEIPQSRMTAIGASGVDGDNVPANLLDNNVSTAWSGSNNDIVWVAIDLGEIHRINWFELVGNSKDRESQPTALMVFHSKEPVADLSQAKNLGNFEYNPEHIYNHAYKLENPIDARFILIAFPSVQRVSITEFCAYYADAATHYAKESELELQPDPDDDDTYYPEIEYMTPNTGIINNLKITASNPENPSEFTFATTGGDSWVAMQPLKKQAPGTVLVFHYKSTADLACEFFWCKGGWGVGGPAGGVETFFTLKKTDKWKTFKMNMVDAWNKGWWGGDPGAVVRFDIGDGAGETVVVRLMHWRAAEEGE
;
A
#
# COMPACT_ATOMS: atom_id res chain seq x y z
N MET A 1 -29.31 16.67 3.62
CA MET A 1 -28.79 17.86 4.36
C MET A 1 -27.46 18.25 3.73
N LYS A 2 -27.52 19.34 2.96
CA LYS A 2 -26.40 19.89 2.21
C LYS A 2 -25.48 20.70 3.11
N LYS A 3 -24.17 20.75 2.75
CA LYS A 3 -23.10 21.62 3.27
C LYS A 3 -22.50 21.11 4.57
N ILE A 4 -21.29 20.67 4.45
CA ILE A 4 -20.10 20.92 5.28
C ILE A 4 -19.06 19.87 4.83
N ILE A 5 -18.24 20.18 3.83
CA ILE A 5 -16.85 19.70 3.63
C ILE A 5 -16.31 20.51 2.44
N TYR A 6 -16.10 21.78 2.68
CA TYR A 6 -15.24 22.66 1.90
C TYR A 6 -14.83 23.78 2.83
N LEU A 7 -13.86 23.50 3.70
CA LEU A 7 -13.19 24.55 4.50
C LEU A 7 -12.12 23.95 5.41
N ILE A 8 -11.07 23.38 4.86
CA ILE A 8 -9.77 23.30 5.54
C ILE A 8 -8.72 23.21 4.42
N LEU A 9 -8.44 24.32 3.78
CA LEU A 9 -7.22 24.52 2.98
C LEU A 9 -7.11 25.98 2.50
N ILE A 10 -7.53 26.94 3.32
CA ILE A 10 -7.16 28.37 3.19
C ILE A 10 -7.20 28.93 4.60
N ALA A 11 -6.13 28.74 5.35
CA ALA A 11 -5.95 29.42 6.63
C ALA A 11 -4.47 29.51 6.99
N CYS A 12 -3.65 29.91 6.01
CA CYS A 12 -2.40 30.64 6.28
C CYS A 12 -2.32 31.90 5.43
N SER A 13 -3.47 32.52 5.12
CA SER A 13 -3.50 33.94 4.80
C SER A 13 -3.65 34.67 6.12
N ALA A 14 -2.55 35.26 6.54
CA ALA A 14 -2.45 36.12 7.70
C ALA A 14 -3.64 37.08 7.81
N ILE A 15 -4.45 36.89 8.81
CA ILE A 15 -5.27 37.97 9.33
C ILE A 15 -4.31 38.96 9.97
N PHE A 16 -3.79 39.90 9.19
CA PHE A 16 -3.18 41.11 9.72
C PHE A 16 -4.31 42.00 10.26
N LEU A 17 -4.72 41.71 11.48
CA LEU A 17 -5.32 42.76 12.28
C LEU A 17 -4.23 43.82 12.45
N SER A 18 -4.40 44.95 11.79
CA SER A 18 -3.68 46.20 12.12
C SER A 18 -3.73 46.40 13.63
N CYS A 19 -2.65 46.02 14.30
CA CYS A 19 -2.44 46.48 15.65
C CYS A 19 -2.30 47.99 15.57
N LYS A 20 -3.18 48.73 16.26
CA LYS A 20 -2.98 50.14 16.61
C LYS A 20 -1.54 50.28 17.12
N GLU A 21 -0.90 51.40 16.74
CA GLU A 21 0.40 51.79 17.29
C GLU A 21 0.42 51.53 18.79
N ASP A 22 1.43 50.79 19.22
CA ASP A 22 1.69 50.45 20.63
C ASP A 22 1.98 51.71 21.43
N SER A 23 0.92 52.32 21.95
CA SER A 23 1.02 53.51 22.80
C SER A 23 1.54 53.23 24.23
N GLY A 24 2.27 52.12 24.42
CA GLY A 24 2.79 51.68 25.72
C GLY A 24 4.24 51.21 25.72
N MET A 25 4.87 50.98 24.57
CA MET A 25 6.25 50.48 24.51
C MET A 25 7.27 51.63 24.75
N THR A 26 8.26 51.36 25.60
CA THR A 26 9.29 52.35 25.95
C THR A 26 10.60 52.04 25.22
N LYS A 27 11.20 53.07 24.58
CA LYS A 27 12.52 52.91 23.95
C LYS A 27 13.61 52.81 25.02
N ASP A 28 14.49 51.85 24.89
CA ASP A 28 15.63 51.59 25.74
C ASP A 28 16.92 51.49 24.92
N GLY A 29 17.81 52.45 25.08
CA GLY A 29 19.06 52.57 24.34
C GLY A 29 20.10 51.48 24.66
N ASP A 30 19.90 50.73 25.74
CA ASP A 30 20.81 49.66 26.15
C ASP A 30 20.50 48.31 25.41
N ILE A 31 19.35 48.22 24.74
CA ILE A 31 18.95 47.05 23.95
C ILE A 31 19.47 47.24 22.53
N VAL A 32 20.68 46.76 22.28
CA VAL A 32 21.37 46.92 20.98
C VAL A 32 21.72 45.58 20.38
N LEU A 33 21.21 45.32 19.18
CA LEU A 33 21.73 44.23 18.35
C LEU A 33 23.00 44.69 17.60
N SER A 34 23.91 43.76 17.31
CA SER A 34 25.15 44.07 16.60
C SER A 34 25.37 43.14 15.41
N ASN A 35 26.33 43.46 14.57
CA ASN A 35 26.76 42.66 13.42
C ASN A 35 25.62 42.25 12.46
N LEU A 36 24.62 43.17 12.27
CA LEU A 36 23.54 42.90 11.32
C LEU A 36 24.10 42.76 9.90
N THR A 37 23.90 41.61 9.29
CA THR A 37 24.30 41.28 7.91
C THR A 37 23.13 40.70 7.15
N ALA A 38 23.20 40.77 5.82
CA ALA A 38 22.22 40.15 4.91
C ALA A 38 22.95 39.38 3.79
N GLU A 39 22.57 38.13 3.58
CA GLU A 39 23.11 37.26 2.56
C GLU A 39 22.03 36.97 1.52
N PRO A 40 22.32 37.15 0.21
CA PRO A 40 21.37 36.79 -0.83
C PRO A 40 21.19 35.27 -0.90
N ARG A 41 19.96 34.84 -1.19
CA ARG A 41 19.56 33.49 -1.50
C ARG A 41 18.57 33.51 -2.67
N ILE A 42 18.34 32.38 -3.30
CA ILE A 42 17.38 32.25 -4.39
C ILE A 42 15.97 32.55 -3.86
N GLY A 43 15.37 33.64 -4.36
CA GLY A 43 14.05 34.12 -3.93
C GLY A 43 13.96 34.49 -2.44
N ALA A 44 15.09 34.69 -1.77
CA ALA A 44 15.16 34.94 -0.34
C ALA A 44 16.37 35.76 0.08
N VAL A 45 16.35 36.25 1.33
CA VAL A 45 17.49 36.86 2.01
C VAL A 45 17.62 36.22 3.38
N VAL A 46 18.83 35.91 3.79
CA VAL A 46 19.13 35.44 5.15
C VAL A 46 19.72 36.62 5.91
N LEU A 47 19.01 37.06 6.96
CA LEU A 47 19.48 38.07 7.89
C LEU A 47 20.16 37.40 9.08
N LYS A 48 21.30 37.96 9.52
CA LYS A 48 22.03 37.50 10.70
C LYS A 48 22.40 38.66 11.58
N TRP A 49 22.32 38.48 12.87
CA TRP A 49 22.75 39.49 13.87
C TRP A 49 23.15 38.82 15.18
N ASP A 50 23.98 39.55 15.96
CA ASP A 50 24.22 39.17 17.34
C ASP A 50 23.09 39.74 18.21
N ASN A 51 22.57 38.90 19.08
CA ASN A 51 21.49 39.24 19.98
C ASN A 51 21.95 40.27 21.02
N PRO A 52 21.06 41.21 21.45
CA PRO A 52 21.34 42.07 22.58
C PRO A 52 21.78 41.28 23.81
N SER A 53 22.73 41.81 24.54
CA SER A 53 23.21 41.22 25.80
C SER A 53 22.22 41.36 26.97
N ALA A 54 21.10 42.05 26.76
CA ALA A 54 20.02 42.19 27.73
C ALA A 54 19.43 40.84 28.07
N SER A 55 19.38 40.45 29.34
CA SER A 55 18.92 39.12 29.80
C SER A 55 17.44 38.84 29.51
N ASP A 56 16.67 39.86 29.24
CA ASP A 56 15.24 39.87 28.95
C ASP A 56 14.92 40.08 27.45
N TYR A 57 15.95 40.08 26.58
CA TYR A 57 15.75 40.08 25.13
C TYR A 57 14.91 38.86 24.73
N TYR A 58 13.84 39.13 23.97
CA TYR A 58 12.85 38.09 23.70
C TYR A 58 12.60 37.84 22.22
N TYR A 59 12.54 38.90 21.40
CA TYR A 59 12.36 38.79 19.95
C TYR A 59 12.88 40.05 19.23
N ALA A 60 13.05 39.91 17.90
CA ALA A 60 13.19 41.08 17.02
C ALA A 60 12.03 41.13 16.03
N THR A 61 11.71 42.32 15.53
CA THR A 61 10.87 42.47 14.34
C THR A 61 11.74 42.82 13.15
N VAL A 62 11.50 42.12 12.03
CA VAL A 62 12.04 42.45 10.72
C VAL A 62 10.96 43.17 9.94
N THR A 63 11.21 44.42 9.53
CA THR A 63 10.27 45.21 8.71
C THR A 63 10.91 45.54 7.37
N TYR A 64 10.17 45.37 6.30
CA TYR A 64 10.59 45.72 4.94
C TYR A 64 9.38 45.98 4.04
N THR A 65 9.57 46.68 2.92
CA THR A 65 8.54 46.90 1.92
C THR A 65 8.65 45.82 0.83
N ASN A 66 7.59 45.06 0.61
CA ASN A 66 7.57 44.02 -0.40
C ASN A 66 7.46 44.58 -1.84
N ALA A 67 7.56 43.72 -2.84
CA ALA A 67 7.46 44.10 -4.26
C ALA A 67 6.11 44.76 -4.65
N SER A 68 5.06 44.57 -3.86
CA SER A 68 3.74 45.21 -4.05
C SER A 68 3.64 46.60 -3.38
N GLY A 69 4.70 47.05 -2.70
CA GLY A 69 4.70 48.33 -1.98
C GLY A 69 4.06 48.25 -0.58
N GLU A 70 3.82 47.07 -0.07
CA GLU A 70 3.21 46.85 1.25
C GLU A 70 4.30 46.67 2.30
N GLU A 71 4.11 47.23 3.47
CA GLU A 71 4.99 47.00 4.61
C GLU A 71 4.70 45.60 5.20
N VAL A 72 5.75 44.80 5.27
CA VAL A 72 5.74 43.48 5.92
C VAL A 72 6.49 43.58 7.23
N LYS A 73 5.89 43.07 8.31
CA LYS A 73 6.50 42.99 9.64
C LYS A 73 6.49 41.55 10.13
N GLN A 74 7.67 40.94 10.24
CA GLN A 74 7.87 39.58 10.72
C GLN A 74 8.48 39.60 12.11
N LYS A 75 7.91 38.84 13.05
CA LYS A 75 8.43 38.66 14.40
C LYS A 75 9.34 37.44 14.45
N VAL A 76 10.56 37.60 14.94
CA VAL A 76 11.57 36.56 15.09
C VAL A 76 11.90 36.40 16.56
N SER A 77 11.44 35.34 17.18
CA SER A 77 11.70 35.04 18.59
C SER A 77 13.07 34.38 18.75
N VAL A 78 13.76 34.64 19.87
CA VAL A 78 14.98 33.91 20.26
C VAL A 78 14.76 32.39 20.42
N TYR A 79 13.50 31.97 20.51
CA TYR A 79 13.08 30.58 20.62
C TYR A 79 12.57 30.00 19.29
N SER A 80 12.61 30.76 18.20
CA SER A 80 12.23 30.27 16.89
C SER A 80 13.22 29.22 16.37
N VAL A 81 12.77 28.38 15.41
CA VAL A 81 13.62 27.35 14.78
C VAL A 81 14.83 27.97 14.08
N ASP A 82 14.66 29.21 13.56
CA ASP A 82 15.67 29.95 12.84
C ASP A 82 16.65 30.70 13.76
N SER A 83 16.47 30.60 15.08
CA SER A 83 17.34 31.19 16.09
C SER A 83 18.26 30.13 16.65
N GLU A 84 19.58 30.30 16.52
CA GLU A 84 20.56 29.39 17.11
C GLU A 84 20.57 29.58 18.63
N LYS A 85 19.83 28.69 19.30
CA LYS A 85 19.56 28.74 20.74
C LYS A 85 20.85 28.60 21.54
N GLY A 86 21.19 29.62 22.29
CA GLY A 86 22.32 29.63 23.25
C GLY A 86 23.63 30.14 22.69
N GLU A 87 23.74 30.51 21.42
CA GLU A 87 24.97 31.02 20.81
C GLU A 87 25.06 32.53 20.73
N GLY A 88 24.03 33.23 21.20
CA GLY A 88 24.03 34.70 21.25
C GLY A 88 23.81 35.38 19.91
N HIS A 89 23.44 34.65 18.86
CA HIS A 89 23.11 35.19 17.53
C HIS A 89 21.81 34.62 16.98
N THR A 90 21.24 35.29 15.99
CA THR A 90 20.02 34.90 15.29
C THR A 90 20.27 34.90 13.79
N SER A 91 19.81 33.87 13.11
CA SER A 91 19.77 33.73 11.65
C SER A 91 18.33 33.52 11.23
N VAL A 92 17.81 34.30 10.27
CA VAL A 92 16.43 34.16 9.78
C VAL A 92 16.40 34.29 8.27
N ARG A 93 15.67 33.36 7.62
CA ARG A 93 15.37 33.44 6.20
C ARG A 93 14.08 34.25 5.98
N ILE A 94 14.17 35.29 5.17
CA ILE A 94 13.05 36.06 4.64
C ILE A 94 12.87 35.64 3.17
N GLY A 95 11.78 34.96 2.87
CA GLY A 95 11.50 34.42 1.53
C GLY A 95 10.37 35.12 0.80
N GLY A 96 10.00 34.61 -0.38
CA GLY A 96 8.86 35.06 -1.19
C GLY A 96 9.18 36.24 -2.11
N PHE A 97 10.47 36.53 -2.39
CA PHE A 97 10.85 37.54 -3.36
C PHE A 97 10.73 36.99 -4.78
N SER A 98 9.95 37.69 -5.63
CA SER A 98 9.70 37.32 -7.02
C SER A 98 10.61 38.04 -8.02
N ASP A 99 11.41 38.99 -7.55
CA ASP A 99 12.28 39.80 -8.37
C ASP A 99 13.69 39.94 -7.73
N THR A 100 14.56 40.66 -8.42
CA THR A 100 15.94 40.95 -7.98
C THR A 100 16.12 42.41 -7.59
N ASN A 101 15.08 43.04 -7.06
CA ASN A 101 15.19 44.38 -6.52
C ASN A 101 15.96 44.37 -5.19
N THR A 102 16.61 45.52 -4.87
CA THR A 102 17.24 45.68 -3.57
C THR A 102 16.20 46.05 -2.55
N TYR A 103 16.13 45.30 -1.45
CA TYR A 103 15.25 45.50 -0.32
C TYR A 103 16.04 46.02 0.87
N GLU A 104 15.43 46.92 1.62
CA GLU A 104 15.96 47.40 2.87
C GLU A 104 15.20 46.76 4.04
N PHE A 105 15.93 46.11 4.93
CA PHE A 105 15.41 45.41 6.10
C PHE A 105 15.75 46.18 7.35
N THR A 106 14.75 46.55 8.15
CA THR A 106 14.89 47.18 9.46
C THR A 106 14.65 46.12 10.53
N VAL A 107 15.64 45.92 11.41
CA VAL A 107 15.56 44.96 12.51
C VAL A 107 15.52 45.73 13.83
N THR A 108 14.44 45.53 14.60
CA THR A 108 14.22 46.19 15.89
C THR A 108 14.10 45.12 16.98
N PRO A 109 14.99 45.15 18.01
CA PRO A 109 14.93 44.20 19.13
C PRO A 109 13.92 44.63 20.20
N TYR A 110 13.29 43.60 20.85
CA TYR A 110 12.30 43.77 21.91
C TYR A 110 12.60 42.86 23.11
N THR A 111 12.23 43.32 24.28
CA THR A 111 12.28 42.55 25.52
C THR A 111 10.92 41.96 25.88
N SER A 112 10.91 41.08 26.86
CA SER A 112 9.68 40.44 27.35
C SER A 112 8.75 41.40 28.12
N ASP A 113 9.26 42.51 28.60
CA ASP A 113 8.55 43.58 29.34
C ASP A 113 8.17 44.78 28.45
N GLU A 114 8.09 44.56 27.12
CA GLU A 114 7.62 45.55 26.13
C GLU A 114 8.53 46.77 25.94
N ARG A 115 9.82 46.69 26.25
CA ARG A 115 10.83 47.68 25.84
C ARG A 115 11.38 47.34 24.47
N TYR A 116 11.79 48.33 23.69
CA TYR A 116 12.45 48.13 22.39
C TYR A 116 13.74 48.90 22.26
N GLY A 117 14.68 48.30 21.55
CA GLY A 117 15.99 48.89 21.33
C GLY A 117 16.10 49.72 20.05
N GLU A 118 17.34 50.07 19.72
CA GLU A 118 17.64 50.83 18.51
C GLU A 118 17.50 49.92 17.27
N SER A 119 16.75 50.40 16.29
CA SER A 119 16.60 49.72 15.00
C SER A 119 17.88 49.83 14.18
N LYS A 120 18.24 48.74 13.50
CA LYS A 120 19.32 48.72 12.50
C LYS A 120 18.81 48.32 11.15
N THR A 121 19.42 48.84 10.09
CA THR A 121 19.04 48.56 8.71
C THR A 121 20.18 47.90 7.95
N VAL A 122 19.80 47.06 7.00
CA VAL A 122 20.70 46.43 6.02
C VAL A 122 19.96 46.24 4.69
N SER A 123 20.65 46.44 3.59
CA SER A 123 20.08 46.22 2.25
C SER A 123 20.64 44.96 1.63
N CYS A 124 19.79 44.23 0.93
CA CYS A 124 20.19 43.05 0.18
C CYS A 124 19.32 42.85 -1.07
N THR A 125 19.91 42.29 -2.11
CA THR A 125 19.23 41.90 -3.35
C THR A 125 19.10 40.41 -3.38
N PRO A 126 17.89 39.83 -3.32
CA PRO A 126 17.73 38.39 -3.45
C PRO A 126 18.19 37.89 -4.82
N GLU A 127 18.61 36.62 -4.89
CA GLU A 127 18.92 35.98 -6.16
C GLU A 127 17.64 35.64 -6.90
N ASP A 128 17.74 35.58 -8.23
CA ASP A 128 16.63 35.23 -9.12
C ASP A 128 16.04 33.84 -8.80
N ALA A 129 14.77 33.80 -8.40
CA ALA A 129 14.04 32.59 -8.08
C ALA A 129 13.98 31.58 -9.23
N SER A 130 14.06 32.06 -10.48
CA SER A 130 14.07 31.20 -11.68
C SER A 130 15.29 30.29 -11.79
N LYS A 131 16.40 30.59 -11.10
CA LYS A 131 17.60 29.73 -11.09
C LYS A 131 17.31 28.33 -10.59
N ALA A 132 16.44 28.17 -9.57
CA ALA A 132 16.06 26.87 -9.04
C ALA A 132 15.20 26.08 -10.02
N PHE A 133 14.33 26.70 -10.79
CA PHE A 133 13.35 26.04 -11.65
C PHE A 133 14.00 25.15 -12.71
N LYS A 134 15.03 25.65 -13.38
CA LYS A 134 15.72 24.91 -14.43
C LYS A 134 16.37 23.63 -13.90
N TYR A 135 16.94 23.73 -12.70
CA TYR A 135 17.50 22.56 -12.02
C TYR A 135 16.41 21.60 -11.61
N ILE A 136 15.41 22.05 -10.84
CA ILE A 136 14.34 21.21 -10.30
C ILE A 136 13.58 20.51 -11.41
N THR A 137 13.14 21.23 -12.44
CA THR A 137 12.46 20.62 -13.60
C THR A 137 13.38 19.71 -14.41
N GLY A 138 14.70 19.96 -14.43
CA GLY A 138 15.70 19.10 -15.05
C GLY A 138 15.82 17.74 -14.38
N THR A 139 15.67 17.68 -13.06
CA THR A 139 15.76 16.44 -12.25
C THR A 139 14.47 15.62 -12.22
N VAL A 140 13.39 16.10 -12.86
CA VAL A 140 12.12 15.37 -12.90
C VAL A 140 12.30 14.03 -13.58
N GLU A 141 11.94 12.98 -12.86
CA GLU A 141 11.85 11.61 -13.32
C GLU A 141 10.42 11.10 -13.20
N ALA A 142 10.02 10.23 -14.13
CA ALA A 142 8.73 9.55 -14.10
C ALA A 142 8.96 8.05 -14.10
N LYS A 143 8.52 7.36 -13.04
CA LYS A 143 8.55 5.91 -12.92
C LYS A 143 7.12 5.38 -13.12
N PRO A 144 6.87 4.55 -14.14
CA PRO A 144 5.57 3.91 -14.32
C PRO A 144 5.15 3.10 -13.09
N THR A 145 3.85 3.08 -12.84
CA THR A 145 3.17 2.22 -11.87
C THR A 145 1.90 1.66 -12.50
N VAL A 146 1.22 0.77 -11.81
CA VAL A 146 -0.05 0.24 -12.29
C VAL A 146 -1.07 1.36 -12.46
N GLU A 147 -1.54 1.55 -13.69
CA GLU A 147 -2.46 2.60 -14.12
C GLU A 147 -1.98 4.03 -13.79
N GLY A 148 -0.68 4.24 -13.71
CA GLY A 148 -0.18 5.55 -13.31
C GLY A 148 1.33 5.70 -13.38
N ALA A 149 1.83 6.67 -12.61
CA ALA A 149 3.27 6.90 -12.43
C ALA A 149 3.57 7.61 -11.11
N VAL A 150 4.78 7.42 -10.61
CA VAL A 150 5.39 8.27 -9.60
C VAL A 150 6.27 9.30 -10.31
N ILE A 151 5.96 10.58 -10.11
CA ILE A 151 6.76 11.71 -10.56
C ILE A 151 7.62 12.17 -9.38
N SER A 152 8.93 12.18 -9.54
CA SER A 152 9.89 12.58 -8.52
C SER A 152 10.81 13.70 -9.03
N TRP A 153 11.36 14.49 -8.11
CA TRP A 153 12.30 15.57 -8.39
C TRP A 153 13.23 15.81 -7.20
N ALA A 154 14.39 16.39 -7.47
CA ALA A 154 15.30 16.89 -6.46
C ALA A 154 15.22 18.41 -6.35
N ASN A 155 15.50 18.93 -5.15
CA ASN A 155 15.66 20.36 -4.90
C ASN A 155 16.84 20.56 -3.93
N GLU A 156 18.00 20.89 -4.50
CA GLU A 156 19.25 21.09 -3.74
C GLU A 156 19.42 22.51 -3.24
N TYR A 157 18.49 23.41 -3.58
CA TYR A 157 18.61 24.84 -3.24
C TYR A 157 17.95 25.21 -1.91
N ASP A 158 17.27 24.28 -1.25
CA ASP A 158 16.49 24.51 -0.03
C ASP A 158 15.52 25.71 -0.18
N VAL A 159 14.89 25.82 -1.33
CA VAL A 159 13.94 26.89 -1.68
C VAL A 159 12.55 26.31 -1.77
N PRO A 160 11.54 26.87 -1.08
CA PRO A 160 10.16 26.42 -1.25
C PRO A 160 9.69 26.58 -2.69
N VAL A 161 9.32 25.48 -3.32
CA VAL A 161 8.80 25.43 -4.69
C VAL A 161 7.53 24.60 -4.70
N THR A 162 6.51 25.10 -5.36
CA THR A 162 5.28 24.37 -5.63
C THR A 162 5.36 23.71 -6.99
N MET A 163 5.45 22.38 -6.98
CA MET A 163 5.35 21.57 -8.20
C MET A 163 3.89 21.34 -8.54
N SER A 164 3.52 21.63 -9.80
CA SER A 164 2.18 21.33 -10.37
C SER A 164 2.33 20.29 -11.45
N ILE A 165 1.69 19.13 -11.27
CA ILE A 165 1.73 17.99 -12.16
C ILE A 165 0.35 17.79 -12.77
N SER A 166 0.22 18.02 -14.08
CA SER A 166 -1.05 17.94 -14.82
C SER A 166 -1.01 16.80 -15.84
N TYR A 167 -2.05 15.99 -15.88
CA TYR A 167 -2.19 14.86 -16.77
C TYR A 167 -3.68 14.63 -17.12
N LYS A 168 -3.94 13.81 -18.15
CA LYS A 168 -5.30 13.35 -18.45
C LYS A 168 -5.55 12.03 -17.76
N ASN A 169 -6.61 11.98 -16.94
CA ASN A 169 -7.06 10.74 -16.32
C ASN A 169 -7.81 9.83 -17.31
N LEU A 170 -8.21 8.65 -16.87
CA LEU A 170 -8.96 7.68 -17.68
C LEU A 170 -10.31 8.21 -18.18
N ALA A 171 -10.94 9.12 -17.45
CA ALA A 171 -12.16 9.79 -17.89
C ALA A 171 -11.92 10.86 -18.98
N GLY A 172 -10.66 11.16 -19.33
CA GLY A 172 -10.28 12.21 -20.28
C GLY A 172 -10.22 13.61 -19.67
N GLU A 173 -10.43 13.74 -18.37
CA GLU A 173 -10.35 15.00 -17.63
C GLU A 173 -8.90 15.36 -17.32
N THR A 174 -8.59 16.65 -17.31
CA THR A 174 -7.30 17.11 -16.83
C THR A 174 -7.31 17.16 -15.31
N LYS A 175 -6.48 16.32 -14.69
CA LYS A 175 -6.18 16.36 -13.26
C LYS A 175 -4.89 17.13 -13.03
N THR A 176 -4.83 17.86 -11.92
CA THR A 176 -3.61 18.54 -11.48
C THR A 176 -3.40 18.24 -10.02
N VAL A 177 -2.20 17.74 -9.71
CA VAL A 177 -1.74 17.50 -8.34
C VAL A 177 -0.64 18.51 -8.04
N THR A 178 -0.67 19.11 -6.86
CA THR A 178 0.34 20.06 -6.43
C THR A 178 1.03 19.62 -5.16
N ARG A 179 2.33 19.88 -5.06
CA ARG A 179 3.10 19.67 -3.84
C ARG A 179 4.12 20.78 -3.66
N THR A 180 4.10 21.41 -2.49
CA THR A 180 5.09 22.42 -2.08
C THR A 180 6.12 21.77 -1.17
N SER A 181 7.40 21.98 -1.46
CA SER A 181 8.52 21.51 -0.65
C SER A 181 9.74 22.37 -0.90
N ASN A 182 10.57 22.54 0.12
CA ASN A 182 11.92 23.13 0.02
C ASN A 182 12.99 22.06 -0.24
N GLU A 183 12.61 20.78 -0.15
CA GLU A 183 13.43 19.62 -0.50
C GLU A 183 12.89 18.99 -1.79
N GLY A 184 13.54 17.94 -2.26
CA GLY A 184 12.98 17.09 -3.30
C GLY A 184 11.67 16.42 -2.86
N GLY A 185 11.00 15.79 -3.79
CA GLY A 185 9.74 15.14 -3.48
C GLY A 185 9.28 14.16 -4.55
N SER A 186 8.16 13.50 -4.27
CA SER A 186 7.47 12.66 -5.25
C SER A 186 5.97 12.75 -5.08
N VAL A 187 5.25 12.49 -6.17
CA VAL A 187 3.79 12.46 -6.23
C VAL A 187 3.37 11.29 -7.11
N GLU A 188 2.45 10.49 -6.65
CA GLU A 188 1.79 9.48 -7.48
C GLU A 188 0.62 10.11 -8.25
N ILE A 189 0.54 9.82 -9.54
CA ILE A 189 -0.52 10.26 -10.44
C ILE A 189 -1.20 9.03 -11.07
N PHE A 190 -2.51 8.99 -11.00
CA PHE A 190 -3.37 7.93 -11.55
C PHE A 190 -4.84 8.43 -11.61
N PRO A 191 -5.81 7.71 -12.22
CA PRO A 191 -5.62 6.57 -13.12
C PRO A 191 -5.48 7.01 -14.59
N PHE A 192 -4.57 6.41 -15.29
CA PHE A 192 -4.49 6.43 -16.76
C PHE A 192 -3.85 5.13 -17.23
N VAL A 193 -4.32 4.59 -18.36
CA VAL A 193 -3.90 3.25 -18.84
C VAL A 193 -3.19 3.30 -20.19
N ASP A 194 -3.32 4.40 -20.89
CA ASP A 194 -2.69 4.63 -22.17
C ASP A 194 -1.49 5.58 -22.00
N LYS A 195 -0.59 5.55 -22.95
CA LYS A 195 0.54 6.46 -23.04
C LYS A 195 0.07 7.91 -22.90
N THR A 196 0.56 8.61 -21.89
CA THR A 196 0.05 9.92 -21.47
C THR A 196 1.19 10.93 -21.32
N ASN A 197 0.95 12.16 -21.79
CA ASN A 197 1.83 13.30 -21.54
C ASN A 197 1.52 13.91 -20.18
N VAL A 198 2.51 13.96 -19.32
CA VAL A 198 2.44 14.61 -18.01
C VAL A 198 3.16 15.95 -18.12
N THR A 199 2.48 17.03 -17.82
CA THR A 199 3.02 18.40 -17.85
C THR A 199 3.34 18.83 -16.42
N ILE A 200 4.58 19.24 -16.19
CA ILE A 200 5.10 19.63 -14.89
C ILE A 200 5.58 21.08 -14.95
N THR A 201 5.15 21.89 -13.98
CA THR A 201 5.66 23.25 -13.77
C THR A 201 6.08 23.44 -12.32
N ALA A 202 7.03 24.31 -12.11
CA ALA A 202 7.52 24.73 -10.78
C ALA A 202 7.18 26.19 -10.58
N THR A 203 6.53 26.53 -9.46
CA THR A 203 6.16 27.91 -9.08
C THR A 203 6.91 28.29 -7.82
N ASP A 204 7.47 29.48 -7.75
CA ASP A 204 8.23 29.99 -6.61
C ASP A 204 7.34 30.24 -5.37
N GLU A 205 7.98 30.52 -4.26
CA GLU A 205 7.33 30.84 -2.97
C GLU A 205 6.39 32.06 -3.08
N SER A 206 6.70 33.02 -3.97
CA SER A 206 5.86 34.19 -4.19
C SER A 206 4.56 33.88 -4.93
N GLY A 207 4.51 32.76 -5.65
CA GLY A 207 3.41 32.40 -6.56
C GLY A 207 3.37 33.22 -7.84
N LYS A 208 4.34 34.09 -8.09
CA LYS A 208 4.35 35.00 -9.25
C LYS A 208 5.18 34.47 -10.43
N ASN A 209 6.21 33.70 -10.15
CA ASN A 209 7.08 33.13 -11.17
C ASN A 209 6.83 31.64 -11.32
N THR A 210 6.64 31.21 -12.55
CA THR A 210 6.44 29.79 -12.91
C THR A 210 7.43 29.40 -13.99
N SER A 211 7.98 28.20 -13.90
CA SER A 211 8.91 27.65 -14.89
C SER A 211 8.24 27.42 -16.24
N GLU A 212 9.04 27.31 -17.29
CA GLU A 212 8.60 26.66 -18.52
C GLU A 212 8.11 25.24 -18.23
N PRO A 213 7.06 24.78 -18.93
CA PRO A 213 6.53 23.44 -18.73
C PRO A 213 7.54 22.37 -19.14
N LYS A 214 7.80 21.39 -18.28
CA LYS A 214 8.45 20.13 -18.60
C LYS A 214 7.38 19.11 -18.96
N VAL A 215 7.48 18.50 -20.14
CA VAL A 215 6.60 17.42 -20.56
C VAL A 215 7.35 16.10 -20.49
N VAL A 216 6.77 15.12 -19.81
CA VAL A 216 7.28 13.74 -19.72
C VAL A 216 6.21 12.81 -20.27
N GLU A 217 6.60 11.92 -21.16
CA GLU A 217 5.71 10.89 -21.68
C GLU A 217 5.82 9.64 -20.82
N VAL A 218 4.68 9.11 -20.35
CA VAL A 218 4.62 7.94 -19.49
C VAL A 218 3.69 6.90 -20.11
N THR A 219 4.15 5.65 -20.15
CA THR A 219 3.34 4.47 -20.43
C THR A 219 3.17 3.72 -19.11
N PRO A 220 1.96 3.68 -18.52
CA PRO A 220 1.73 3.02 -17.24
C PRO A 220 1.88 1.51 -17.36
N GLU A 221 2.10 0.86 -16.23
CA GLU A 221 2.10 -0.59 -16.12
C GLU A 221 0.67 -1.14 -16.09
N ARG A 222 0.53 -2.40 -16.50
CA ARG A 222 -0.69 -3.18 -16.31
C ARG A 222 -0.50 -4.07 -15.10
N GLY A 223 -1.54 -4.24 -14.31
CA GLY A 223 -1.45 -5.06 -13.10
C GLY A 223 -2.70 -4.99 -12.24
N GLU A 224 -2.52 -5.37 -10.99
CA GLU A 224 -3.52 -5.26 -9.96
C GLU A 224 -3.68 -3.80 -9.51
N ILE A 225 -4.93 -3.35 -9.40
CA ILE A 225 -5.27 -2.05 -8.81
C ILE A 225 -5.04 -2.17 -7.30
N PRO A 226 -4.19 -1.31 -6.70
CA PRO A 226 -3.88 -1.42 -5.28
C PRO A 226 -5.13 -1.36 -4.40
N GLN A 227 -5.33 -2.35 -3.54
CA GLN A 227 -6.47 -2.39 -2.60
C GLN A 227 -6.48 -1.16 -1.67
N SER A 228 -5.33 -0.56 -1.38
CA SER A 228 -5.22 0.68 -0.60
C SER A 228 -5.94 1.89 -1.22
N ARG A 229 -6.30 1.81 -2.50
CA ARG A 229 -7.12 2.83 -3.20
C ARG A 229 -8.62 2.55 -3.09
N MET A 230 -8.99 1.35 -2.62
CA MET A 230 -10.37 0.88 -2.57
C MET A 230 -11.00 1.07 -1.19
N THR A 231 -12.32 1.12 -1.14
CA THR A 231 -13.08 1.17 0.10
C THR A 231 -14.35 0.35 -0.04
N ALA A 232 -14.62 -0.53 0.90
CA ALA A 232 -15.92 -1.20 0.99
C ALA A 232 -16.96 -0.21 1.54
N ILE A 233 -17.96 0.13 0.73
CA ILE A 233 -18.92 1.21 1.00
C ILE A 233 -20.29 0.72 1.49
N GLY A 234 -20.53 -0.58 1.47
CA GLY A 234 -21.76 -1.18 1.96
C GLY A 234 -21.80 -2.68 1.77
N ALA A 235 -22.66 -3.32 2.55
CA ALA A 235 -22.96 -4.75 2.46
C ALA A 235 -24.36 -5.06 2.98
N SER A 236 -24.93 -6.19 2.59
CA SER A 236 -26.25 -6.64 3.04
C SER A 236 -26.28 -7.12 4.49
N GLY A 237 -25.13 -7.41 5.09
CA GLY A 237 -24.99 -7.83 6.47
C GLY A 237 -23.53 -7.95 6.87
N VAL A 238 -23.33 -8.08 8.18
CA VAL A 238 -22.01 -8.25 8.80
C VAL A 238 -22.15 -9.19 9.98
N ASP A 239 -21.35 -10.24 10.03
CA ASP A 239 -21.32 -11.21 11.12
C ASP A 239 -20.13 -10.90 12.07
N GLY A 240 -20.43 -10.27 13.21
CA GLY A 240 -19.41 -9.92 14.21
C GLY A 240 -18.32 -9.01 13.65
N ASP A 241 -17.07 -9.43 13.78
CA ASP A 241 -15.89 -8.68 13.32
C ASP A 241 -15.55 -8.91 11.84
N ASN A 242 -16.34 -9.74 11.13
CA ASN A 242 -16.14 -10.04 9.71
C ASN A 242 -16.72 -8.92 8.82
N VAL A 243 -16.11 -7.75 8.89
CA VAL A 243 -16.57 -6.52 8.23
C VAL A 243 -16.16 -6.47 6.75
N PRO A 244 -16.90 -5.73 5.88
CA PRO A 244 -16.59 -5.63 4.46
C PRO A 244 -15.18 -5.10 4.14
N ALA A 245 -14.58 -4.32 5.04
CA ALA A 245 -13.21 -3.82 4.87
C ALA A 245 -12.16 -4.94 4.83
N ASN A 246 -12.45 -6.10 5.41
CA ASN A 246 -11.57 -7.27 5.39
C ASN A 246 -11.38 -7.84 3.98
N LEU A 247 -12.22 -7.47 3.01
CA LEU A 247 -12.03 -7.84 1.59
C LEU A 247 -10.87 -7.09 0.92
N LEU A 248 -10.31 -6.07 1.58
CA LEU A 248 -9.36 -5.12 1.01
C LEU A 248 -8.14 -4.91 1.92
N ASP A 249 -7.87 -5.84 2.82
CA ASP A 249 -6.78 -5.71 3.80
C ASP A 249 -5.54 -6.54 3.47
N ASN A 250 -5.57 -7.24 2.31
CA ASN A 250 -4.51 -8.14 1.84
C ASN A 250 -4.14 -9.21 2.89
N ASN A 251 -5.16 -9.79 3.53
CA ASN A 251 -4.99 -10.78 4.59
C ASN A 251 -6.05 -11.89 4.52
N VAL A 252 -5.77 -12.97 3.84
CA VAL A 252 -6.66 -14.13 3.71
C VAL A 252 -7.07 -14.79 5.03
N SER A 253 -6.51 -14.35 6.17
CA SER A 253 -6.91 -14.84 7.50
C SER A 253 -8.10 -14.08 8.10
N THR A 254 -8.46 -12.93 7.54
CA THR A 254 -9.64 -12.13 7.83
C THR A 254 -10.68 -12.34 6.74
N ALA A 255 -11.94 -12.06 7.01
CA ALA A 255 -13.00 -12.22 6.03
C ALA A 255 -14.10 -11.18 6.23
N TRP A 256 -14.84 -10.87 5.19
CA TRP A 256 -16.19 -10.39 5.30
C TRP A 256 -17.14 -11.58 5.31
N SER A 257 -18.04 -11.60 6.28
CA SER A 257 -19.16 -12.54 6.28
C SER A 257 -20.46 -11.74 6.33
N GLY A 258 -21.31 -11.97 5.35
CA GLY A 258 -22.58 -11.33 5.22
C GLY A 258 -23.72 -12.33 5.16
N SER A 259 -24.88 -11.95 5.73
CA SER A 259 -26.10 -12.74 5.65
C SER A 259 -27.29 -11.86 5.31
N ASN A 260 -28.22 -12.41 4.53
CA ASN A 260 -29.49 -11.77 4.19
C ASN A 260 -30.53 -12.83 3.79
N ASN A 261 -31.80 -12.53 4.03
CA ASN A 261 -32.90 -13.42 3.63
C ASN A 261 -33.20 -13.36 2.14
N ASP A 262 -32.79 -12.29 1.45
CA ASP A 262 -33.06 -12.10 0.01
C ASP A 262 -31.79 -12.35 -0.82
N ILE A 263 -30.90 -11.35 -0.89
CA ILE A 263 -29.64 -11.42 -1.65
C ILE A 263 -28.51 -10.92 -0.76
N VAL A 264 -27.45 -11.71 -0.60
CA VAL A 264 -26.22 -11.27 0.02
C VAL A 264 -25.42 -10.46 -1.00
N TRP A 265 -24.93 -9.30 -0.60
CA TRP A 265 -24.16 -8.42 -1.50
C TRP A 265 -23.15 -7.57 -0.74
N VAL A 266 -22.13 -7.12 -1.47
CA VAL A 266 -21.13 -6.15 -1.02
C VAL A 266 -20.84 -5.15 -2.13
N ALA A 267 -20.60 -3.89 -1.75
CA ALA A 267 -20.28 -2.80 -2.67
C ALA A 267 -18.90 -2.18 -2.34
N ILE A 268 -18.12 -1.97 -3.39
CA ILE A 268 -16.75 -1.48 -3.33
C ILE A 268 -16.62 -0.22 -4.18
N ASP A 269 -16.09 0.86 -3.61
CA ASP A 269 -15.60 2.04 -4.32
C ASP A 269 -14.11 1.86 -4.59
N LEU A 270 -13.70 1.89 -5.84
CA LEU A 270 -12.30 1.79 -6.26
C LEU A 270 -11.52 3.11 -6.08
N GLY A 271 -12.19 4.16 -5.57
CA GLY A 271 -11.64 5.50 -5.34
C GLY A 271 -11.71 6.41 -6.57
N GLU A 272 -11.32 5.95 -7.72
CA GLU A 272 -11.37 6.64 -9.02
C GLU A 272 -11.98 5.71 -10.09
N ILE A 273 -12.13 6.21 -11.32
CA ILE A 273 -12.55 5.36 -12.45
C ILE A 273 -11.32 4.59 -12.93
N HIS A 274 -11.32 3.29 -12.74
CA HIS A 274 -10.28 2.36 -13.20
C HIS A 274 -10.73 1.56 -14.42
N ARG A 275 -9.78 1.11 -15.25
CA ARG A 275 -10.03 0.11 -16.30
C ARG A 275 -9.84 -1.28 -15.73
N ILE A 276 -10.82 -2.16 -15.89
CA ILE A 276 -10.81 -3.50 -15.33
C ILE A 276 -11.08 -4.50 -16.44
N ASN A 277 -10.28 -5.56 -16.50
CA ASN A 277 -10.51 -6.71 -17.36
C ASN A 277 -10.48 -8.06 -16.62
N TRP A 278 -10.08 -8.06 -15.33
CA TRP A 278 -10.19 -9.18 -14.42
C TRP A 278 -10.64 -8.70 -13.05
N PHE A 279 -11.36 -9.56 -12.34
CA PHE A 279 -11.52 -9.46 -10.89
C PHE A 279 -11.33 -10.83 -10.26
N GLU A 280 -11.01 -10.86 -8.98
CA GLU A 280 -10.70 -12.04 -8.23
C GLU A 280 -11.37 -12.00 -6.87
N LEU A 281 -11.91 -13.14 -6.44
CA LEU A 281 -12.44 -13.36 -5.11
C LEU A 281 -11.73 -14.52 -4.47
N VAL A 282 -11.39 -14.39 -3.20
CA VAL A 282 -10.80 -15.47 -2.41
C VAL A 282 -11.81 -15.95 -1.37
N GLY A 283 -12.12 -17.23 -1.38
CA GLY A 283 -13.05 -17.85 -0.45
C GLY A 283 -12.46 -17.93 0.97
N ASN A 284 -13.32 -17.98 1.97
CA ASN A 284 -12.89 -18.22 3.35
C ASN A 284 -12.73 -19.71 3.63
N SER A 285 -11.50 -20.17 3.69
CA SER A 285 -11.18 -21.59 3.97
C SER A 285 -11.64 -22.06 5.35
N LYS A 286 -11.83 -21.12 6.30
CA LYS A 286 -12.31 -21.42 7.64
C LYS A 286 -13.83 -21.52 7.75
N ASP A 287 -14.54 -21.11 6.69
CA ASP A 287 -16.02 -21.12 6.63
C ASP A 287 -16.48 -21.66 5.27
N ARG A 288 -16.25 -22.94 5.04
CA ARG A 288 -16.56 -23.61 3.77
C ARG A 288 -18.06 -23.75 3.51
N GLU A 289 -18.87 -23.79 4.54
CA GLU A 289 -20.33 -23.89 4.43
C GLU A 289 -20.96 -22.59 3.90
N SER A 290 -20.24 -21.50 3.97
CA SER A 290 -20.69 -20.17 3.54
C SER A 290 -20.12 -19.76 2.17
N GLN A 291 -19.69 -20.72 1.35
CA GLN A 291 -19.22 -20.43 -0.01
C GLN A 291 -20.42 -20.31 -0.95
N PRO A 292 -20.44 -19.29 -1.82
CA PRO A 292 -21.48 -19.14 -2.84
C PRO A 292 -21.35 -20.21 -3.94
N THR A 293 -22.36 -20.36 -4.78
CA THR A 293 -22.33 -21.18 -5.99
C THR A 293 -22.34 -20.33 -7.27
N ALA A 294 -22.74 -19.08 -7.16
CA ALA A 294 -22.78 -18.13 -8.25
C ALA A 294 -22.70 -16.71 -7.70
N LEU A 295 -22.29 -15.78 -8.56
CA LEU A 295 -22.32 -14.36 -8.26
C LEU A 295 -22.79 -13.57 -9.48
N MET A 296 -23.40 -12.41 -9.20
CA MET A 296 -23.71 -11.36 -10.16
C MET A 296 -22.83 -10.15 -9.87
N VAL A 297 -22.24 -9.59 -10.91
CA VAL A 297 -21.38 -8.41 -10.75
C VAL A 297 -22.00 -7.24 -11.49
N PHE A 298 -22.10 -6.11 -10.81
CA PHE A 298 -22.58 -4.85 -11.36
C PHE A 298 -21.51 -3.78 -11.24
N HIS A 299 -21.51 -2.83 -12.17
CA HIS A 299 -20.55 -1.74 -12.16
C HIS A 299 -21.17 -0.40 -12.51
N SER A 300 -20.55 0.68 -12.05
CA SER A 300 -20.90 2.05 -12.42
C SER A 300 -19.69 2.97 -12.35
N LYS A 301 -19.73 4.08 -13.13
CA LYS A 301 -18.77 5.19 -12.99
C LYS A 301 -19.20 6.18 -11.91
N GLU A 302 -20.48 6.25 -11.64
CA GLU A 302 -21.10 7.18 -10.69
C GLU A 302 -21.75 6.40 -9.54
N PRO A 303 -21.91 7.02 -8.36
CA PRO A 303 -22.65 6.40 -7.27
C PRO A 303 -24.08 6.09 -7.70
N VAL A 304 -24.55 4.88 -7.40
CA VAL A 304 -25.92 4.46 -7.72
C VAL A 304 -26.74 4.32 -6.44
N ALA A 305 -28.03 4.70 -6.52
CA ALA A 305 -28.94 4.59 -5.39
C ALA A 305 -29.54 3.18 -5.27
N ASP A 306 -29.64 2.46 -6.38
CA ASP A 306 -30.11 1.09 -6.46
C ASP A 306 -29.46 0.32 -7.63
N LEU A 307 -29.58 -1.02 -7.60
CA LEU A 307 -29.00 -1.93 -8.60
C LEU A 307 -29.46 -1.67 -10.03
N SER A 308 -30.66 -1.12 -10.22
CA SER A 308 -31.20 -0.86 -11.55
C SER A 308 -30.45 0.23 -12.32
N GLN A 309 -29.67 1.05 -11.61
CA GLN A 309 -28.85 2.12 -12.16
C GLN A 309 -27.43 1.64 -12.52
N ALA A 310 -27.02 0.49 -12.03
CA ALA A 310 -25.72 -0.12 -12.33
C ALA A 310 -25.85 -1.03 -13.57
N LYS A 311 -24.75 -1.16 -14.32
CA LYS A 311 -24.67 -2.10 -15.44
C LYS A 311 -24.33 -3.49 -14.94
N ASN A 312 -25.12 -4.48 -15.33
CA ASN A 312 -24.82 -5.88 -15.04
C ASN A 312 -23.69 -6.36 -15.98
N LEU A 313 -22.61 -6.89 -15.42
CA LEU A 313 -21.52 -7.54 -16.14
C LEU A 313 -21.82 -8.98 -16.52
N GLY A 314 -22.73 -9.61 -15.81
CA GLY A 314 -23.12 -11.01 -16.03
C GLY A 314 -23.22 -11.80 -14.74
N ASN A 315 -23.56 -13.08 -14.93
CA ASN A 315 -23.54 -14.08 -13.90
C ASN A 315 -22.28 -14.92 -14.06
N PHE A 316 -21.62 -15.19 -12.97
CA PHE A 316 -20.39 -15.99 -12.93
C PHE A 316 -20.62 -17.19 -12.05
N GLU A 317 -20.10 -18.33 -12.46
CA GLU A 317 -20.10 -19.53 -11.64
C GLU A 317 -19.02 -19.40 -10.55
N TYR A 318 -19.36 -19.86 -9.36
CA TYR A 318 -18.43 -19.97 -8.25
C TYR A 318 -18.41 -21.44 -7.81
N ASN A 319 -17.24 -22.07 -7.81
CA ASN A 319 -17.10 -23.44 -7.36
C ASN A 319 -16.87 -23.46 -5.84
N PRO A 320 -17.86 -23.86 -5.02
CA PRO A 320 -17.71 -23.87 -3.55
C PRO A 320 -16.70 -24.92 -3.06
N GLU A 321 -16.35 -25.89 -3.88
CA GLU A 321 -15.33 -26.88 -3.54
C GLU A 321 -13.90 -26.35 -3.75
N HIS A 322 -13.78 -25.26 -4.51
CA HIS A 322 -12.52 -24.57 -4.75
C HIS A 322 -12.40 -23.40 -3.77
N ILE A 323 -11.75 -23.63 -2.64
CA ILE A 323 -11.66 -22.70 -1.51
C ILE A 323 -10.64 -21.56 -1.70
N TYR A 324 -10.04 -21.49 -2.88
CA TYR A 324 -9.02 -20.49 -3.23
C TYR A 324 -9.62 -19.36 -4.06
N ASN A 325 -8.75 -18.69 -4.79
CA ASN A 325 -9.14 -17.63 -5.66
C ASN A 325 -10.04 -18.09 -6.81
N HIS A 326 -11.02 -17.27 -7.08
CA HIS A 326 -11.87 -17.37 -8.28
C HIS A 326 -11.59 -16.14 -9.13
N ALA A 327 -10.78 -16.32 -10.17
CA ALA A 327 -10.41 -15.26 -11.09
C ALA A 327 -11.35 -15.24 -12.30
N TYR A 328 -11.93 -14.08 -12.59
CA TYR A 328 -12.92 -13.89 -13.64
C TYR A 328 -12.41 -12.90 -14.67
N LYS A 329 -12.19 -13.40 -15.89
CA LYS A 329 -11.87 -12.56 -17.04
C LYS A 329 -13.12 -11.96 -17.63
N LEU A 330 -13.12 -10.67 -17.84
CA LEU A 330 -14.21 -9.99 -18.55
C LEU A 330 -14.00 -10.14 -20.06
N GLU A 331 -15.09 -10.33 -20.80
CA GLU A 331 -15.05 -10.42 -22.26
C GLU A 331 -14.47 -9.14 -22.89
N ASN A 332 -14.83 -7.99 -22.35
CA ASN A 332 -14.28 -6.70 -22.71
C ASN A 332 -13.89 -5.91 -21.46
N PRO A 333 -12.78 -5.15 -21.48
CA PRO A 333 -12.46 -4.25 -20.39
C PRO A 333 -13.58 -3.24 -20.15
N ILE A 334 -13.80 -2.91 -18.88
CA ILE A 334 -14.75 -1.89 -18.45
C ILE A 334 -14.03 -0.74 -17.76
N ASP A 335 -14.62 0.46 -17.83
CA ASP A 335 -14.22 1.57 -16.99
C ASP A 335 -15.26 1.71 -15.87
N ALA A 336 -14.83 1.53 -14.62
CA ALA A 336 -15.70 1.54 -13.45
C ALA A 336 -15.02 2.19 -12.24
N ARG A 337 -15.82 2.84 -11.40
CA ARG A 337 -15.41 3.25 -10.05
C ARG A 337 -16.10 2.41 -8.99
N PHE A 338 -17.34 2.01 -9.22
CA PHE A 338 -18.13 1.25 -8.26
C PHE A 338 -18.35 -0.16 -8.77
N ILE A 339 -18.05 -1.13 -7.93
CA ILE A 339 -18.32 -2.56 -8.17
C ILE A 339 -19.27 -3.03 -7.07
N LEU A 340 -20.31 -3.74 -7.47
CA LEU A 340 -21.19 -4.42 -6.55
C LEU A 340 -21.27 -5.89 -6.92
N ILE A 341 -21.04 -6.75 -5.94
CA ILE A 341 -21.07 -8.20 -6.06
C ILE A 341 -22.26 -8.70 -5.26
N ALA A 342 -23.12 -9.46 -5.91
CA ALA A 342 -24.31 -10.05 -5.31
C ALA A 342 -24.29 -11.58 -5.46
N PHE A 343 -24.73 -12.28 -4.43
CA PHE A 343 -24.74 -13.72 -4.34
C PHE A 343 -26.18 -14.24 -4.21
N PRO A 344 -26.81 -14.64 -5.35
CA PRO A 344 -28.25 -14.84 -5.41
C PRO A 344 -28.76 -16.14 -4.79
N SER A 345 -27.89 -17.11 -4.54
CA SER A 345 -28.32 -18.48 -4.20
C SER A 345 -28.03 -18.90 -2.77
N VAL A 346 -27.57 -17.97 -1.94
CA VAL A 346 -27.13 -18.26 -0.58
C VAL A 346 -27.66 -17.25 0.42
N GLN A 347 -27.92 -17.69 1.64
CA GLN A 347 -28.34 -16.83 2.74
C GLN A 347 -27.16 -16.25 3.53
N ARG A 348 -25.99 -16.83 3.37
CA ARG A 348 -24.74 -16.42 4.02
C ARG A 348 -23.57 -16.62 3.08
N VAL A 349 -22.64 -15.69 3.08
CA VAL A 349 -21.39 -15.71 2.28
C VAL A 349 -20.23 -15.32 3.18
N SER A 350 -19.10 -15.96 2.99
CA SER A 350 -17.84 -15.61 3.65
C SER A 350 -16.70 -15.59 2.62
N ILE A 351 -16.14 -14.40 2.40
CA ILE A 351 -15.08 -14.11 1.41
C ILE A 351 -13.95 -13.38 2.13
N THR A 352 -12.70 -13.73 1.82
CA THR A 352 -11.53 -13.11 2.44
C THR A 352 -11.02 -11.91 1.65
N GLU A 353 -10.98 -12.00 0.31
CA GLU A 353 -10.35 -10.96 -0.49
C GLU A 353 -11.09 -10.67 -1.79
N PHE A 354 -10.98 -9.42 -2.23
CA PHE A 354 -11.37 -8.96 -3.56
C PHE A 354 -10.22 -8.21 -4.21
N CYS A 355 -9.86 -8.58 -5.44
CA CYS A 355 -8.89 -7.88 -6.26
C CYS A 355 -9.49 -7.50 -7.62
N ALA A 356 -9.04 -6.39 -8.17
CA ALA A 356 -9.40 -5.94 -9.52
C ALA A 356 -8.13 -5.65 -10.32
N TYR A 357 -8.15 -5.96 -11.62
CA TYR A 357 -6.96 -5.88 -12.46
C TYR A 357 -7.26 -5.23 -13.81
N TYR A 358 -6.27 -4.49 -14.31
CA TYR A 358 -6.09 -4.28 -15.73
C TYR A 358 -4.78 -4.94 -16.16
N ALA A 359 -4.83 -6.23 -16.47
CA ALA A 359 -3.66 -7.08 -16.68
C ALA A 359 -3.93 -8.17 -17.71
N ASP A 360 -2.88 -8.89 -18.10
CA ASP A 360 -3.01 -10.05 -18.97
C ASP A 360 -3.57 -11.27 -18.21
N ALA A 361 -3.34 -11.34 -16.89
CA ALA A 361 -3.90 -12.35 -15.98
C ALA A 361 -4.10 -11.76 -14.57
N ALA A 362 -5.01 -12.34 -13.79
CA ALA A 362 -5.07 -12.13 -12.35
C ALA A 362 -3.99 -13.02 -11.72
N THR A 363 -3.08 -12.41 -10.95
CA THR A 363 -1.86 -13.11 -10.50
C THR A 363 -1.61 -13.05 -9.00
N HIS A 364 -2.33 -12.24 -8.24
CA HIS A 364 -2.04 -12.03 -6.82
C HIS A 364 -2.23 -13.35 -6.04
N TYR A 365 -3.47 -13.86 -6.02
CA TYR A 365 -3.79 -15.12 -5.33
C TYR A 365 -3.73 -16.34 -6.26
N ALA A 366 -3.65 -16.12 -7.59
CA ALA A 366 -3.48 -17.20 -8.56
C ALA A 366 -2.20 -18.01 -8.30
N LYS A 367 -1.15 -17.37 -7.78
CA LYS A 367 0.06 -18.08 -7.36
C LYS A 367 -0.19 -19.09 -6.24
N GLU A 368 -1.14 -18.82 -5.36
CA GLU A 368 -1.51 -19.74 -4.28
C GLU A 368 -2.41 -20.88 -4.78
N SER A 369 -3.22 -20.64 -5.84
CA SER A 369 -4.08 -21.65 -6.46
C SER A 369 -3.45 -22.36 -7.64
N GLU A 370 -2.52 -21.71 -8.35
CA GLU A 370 -1.71 -22.25 -9.45
C GLU A 370 -0.41 -22.92 -8.98
N LEU A 371 -0.35 -23.34 -7.75
CA LEU A 371 0.52 -24.47 -7.42
C LEU A 371 0.03 -25.68 -8.21
N GLU A 372 -0.38 -25.38 -9.47
CA GLU A 372 -0.63 -26.41 -10.44
C GLU A 372 0.67 -27.16 -10.68
N LEU A 373 0.53 -28.40 -10.52
CA LEU A 373 1.46 -29.45 -10.87
C LEU A 373 2.15 -29.15 -12.20
N GLN A 374 3.25 -28.45 -12.12
CA GLN A 374 4.17 -28.41 -13.25
C GLN A 374 4.81 -29.80 -13.30
N PRO A 375 4.83 -30.44 -14.47
CA PRO A 375 5.66 -31.63 -14.62
C PRO A 375 7.08 -31.21 -14.25
N ASP A 376 7.64 -31.86 -13.25
CA ASP A 376 9.07 -31.68 -12.98
C ASP A 376 9.83 -32.21 -14.19
N PRO A 377 10.64 -31.43 -14.90
CA PRO A 377 11.48 -31.95 -15.98
C PRO A 377 12.45 -33.04 -15.48
N ASP A 378 12.73 -33.04 -14.18
CA ASP A 378 13.56 -34.04 -13.50
C ASP A 378 12.69 -34.97 -12.66
N ASP A 379 11.50 -35.38 -13.14
CA ASP A 379 10.55 -36.24 -12.45
C ASP A 379 11.15 -37.63 -12.17
N ASP A 380 12.11 -37.65 -11.25
CA ASP A 380 12.83 -38.81 -10.81
C ASP A 380 12.01 -39.55 -9.74
N ASP A 381 11.39 -40.62 -10.17
CA ASP A 381 10.59 -41.50 -9.32
C ASP A 381 11.43 -42.40 -8.38
N THR A 382 12.74 -42.25 -8.39
CA THR A 382 13.65 -43.11 -7.63
C THR A 382 13.61 -42.80 -6.14
N TYR A 383 13.47 -43.84 -5.32
CA TYR A 383 13.64 -43.74 -3.88
C TYR A 383 15.12 -43.69 -3.52
N TYR A 384 15.54 -42.63 -2.90
CA TYR A 384 16.92 -42.42 -2.42
C TYR A 384 16.98 -42.52 -0.89
N PRO A 385 17.56 -43.59 -0.32
CA PRO A 385 17.57 -43.82 1.11
C PRO A 385 18.27 -42.72 1.92
N GLU A 386 19.16 -41.93 1.31
CA GLU A 386 19.86 -40.81 1.92
C GLU A 386 18.98 -39.57 2.07
N ILE A 387 17.87 -39.47 1.35
CA ILE A 387 16.91 -38.38 1.49
C ILE A 387 15.97 -38.71 2.65
N GLU A 388 15.73 -37.75 3.52
CA GLU A 388 14.75 -37.87 4.58
C GLU A 388 13.35 -37.57 4.06
N TYR A 389 12.64 -38.62 3.69
CA TYR A 389 11.25 -38.51 3.30
C TYR A 389 10.32 -38.39 4.51
N MET A 390 9.30 -37.54 4.39
CA MET A 390 8.27 -37.40 5.40
C MET A 390 7.35 -38.63 5.40
N THR A 391 7.04 -39.10 6.58
CA THR A 391 6.13 -40.23 6.78
C THR A 391 4.97 -39.83 7.70
N PRO A 392 3.77 -40.41 7.53
CA PRO A 392 2.64 -40.13 8.38
C PRO A 392 2.83 -40.74 9.80
N ASN A 393 2.52 -39.93 10.83
CA ASN A 393 2.37 -40.46 12.17
C ASN A 393 0.98 -41.05 12.35
N THR A 394 0.86 -42.36 12.17
CA THR A 394 -0.42 -43.07 12.24
C THR A 394 -1.12 -43.05 13.60
N GLY A 395 -0.44 -42.57 14.63
CA GLY A 395 -1.03 -42.35 15.96
C GLY A 395 -1.66 -40.97 16.15
N ILE A 396 -1.45 -40.05 15.18
CA ILE A 396 -1.96 -38.65 15.24
C ILE A 396 -2.68 -38.35 13.91
N ILE A 397 -3.89 -38.81 13.78
CA ILE A 397 -4.74 -38.72 12.60
C ILE A 397 -6.18 -38.36 12.98
N ASN A 398 -6.91 -37.79 12.04
CA ASN A 398 -8.36 -37.57 12.13
C ASN A 398 -9.04 -38.00 10.83
N ASN A 399 -10.14 -38.73 10.94
CA ASN A 399 -10.97 -39.15 9.80
C ASN A 399 -10.21 -39.69 8.57
N LEU A 400 -9.11 -40.42 8.82
CA LEU A 400 -8.23 -40.89 7.78
C LEU A 400 -7.80 -42.34 8.02
N LYS A 401 -7.81 -43.16 6.99
CA LYS A 401 -7.18 -44.47 6.98
C LYS A 401 -5.91 -44.40 6.18
N ILE A 402 -4.80 -44.83 6.77
CA ILE A 402 -3.47 -44.79 6.18
C ILE A 402 -2.99 -46.22 5.95
N THR A 403 -2.46 -46.49 4.77
CA THR A 403 -1.90 -47.80 4.40
C THR A 403 -0.58 -47.55 3.66
N ALA A 404 0.49 -48.26 4.05
CA ALA A 404 1.70 -48.32 3.24
C ALA A 404 1.38 -49.02 1.92
N SER A 405 1.67 -48.37 0.81
CA SER A 405 1.20 -48.83 -0.51
C SER A 405 2.22 -49.70 -1.21
N ASN A 406 3.51 -49.54 -0.92
CA ASN A 406 4.58 -50.19 -1.66
C ASN A 406 5.71 -50.64 -0.69
N PRO A 407 5.95 -51.97 -0.54
CA PRO A 407 7.03 -52.46 0.29
C PRO A 407 8.45 -52.05 -0.16
N GLU A 408 8.60 -51.78 -1.46
CA GLU A 408 9.88 -51.39 -2.07
C GLU A 408 10.15 -49.87 -1.92
N ASN A 409 9.10 -49.12 -1.65
CA ASN A 409 9.22 -47.70 -1.39
C ASN A 409 8.56 -47.33 -0.04
N PRO A 410 9.32 -47.30 1.04
CA PRO A 410 8.80 -47.04 2.38
C PRO A 410 8.28 -45.59 2.58
N SER A 411 8.45 -44.73 1.59
CA SER A 411 7.88 -43.39 1.57
C SER A 411 6.50 -43.29 0.90
N GLU A 412 5.97 -44.42 0.37
CA GLU A 412 4.68 -44.47 -0.34
C GLU A 412 3.54 -44.82 0.60
N PHE A 413 2.53 -43.97 0.69
CA PHE A 413 1.36 -44.14 1.53
C PHE A 413 0.07 -43.82 0.77
N THR A 414 -0.95 -44.65 1.00
CA THR A 414 -2.31 -44.37 0.60
C THR A 414 -3.08 -43.77 1.76
N PHE A 415 -3.66 -42.61 1.54
CA PHE A 415 -4.56 -41.92 2.43
C PHE A 415 -5.99 -42.05 1.89
N ALA A 416 -6.88 -42.61 2.68
CA ALA A 416 -8.30 -42.73 2.34
C ALA A 416 -9.13 -41.98 3.39
N THR A 417 -9.87 -40.98 2.94
CA THR A 417 -10.71 -40.15 3.81
C THR A 417 -11.92 -40.92 4.29
N THR A 418 -12.26 -40.80 5.56
CA THR A 418 -13.39 -41.48 6.20
C THR A 418 -14.46 -40.53 6.75
N GLY A 419 -14.25 -39.24 6.63
CA GLY A 419 -15.15 -38.17 7.08
C GLY A 419 -14.63 -36.80 6.65
N GLY A 420 -15.28 -35.73 7.06
CA GLY A 420 -14.75 -34.38 6.91
C GLY A 420 -13.57 -34.10 7.84
N ASP A 421 -12.82 -33.04 7.60
CA ASP A 421 -11.61 -32.66 8.35
C ASP A 421 -10.60 -33.84 8.46
N SER A 422 -10.24 -34.40 7.33
CA SER A 422 -9.31 -35.54 7.25
C SER A 422 -7.88 -35.07 7.25
N TRP A 423 -7.11 -35.43 8.29
CA TRP A 423 -5.71 -34.98 8.39
C TRP A 423 -4.78 -35.97 9.10
N VAL A 424 -3.47 -35.76 8.93
CA VAL A 424 -2.42 -36.53 9.55
C VAL A 424 -1.23 -35.65 9.93
N ALA A 425 -0.62 -35.92 11.09
CA ALA A 425 0.67 -35.38 11.44
C ALA A 425 1.77 -36.05 10.60
N MET A 426 2.66 -35.24 9.99
CA MET A 426 3.80 -35.72 9.22
C MET A 426 5.10 -35.64 10.03
N GLN A 427 5.98 -36.61 9.82
CA GLN A 427 7.29 -36.73 10.46
C GLN A 427 8.28 -37.49 9.58
N PRO A 428 9.60 -37.42 9.79
CA PRO A 428 10.28 -36.47 10.67
C PRO A 428 10.36 -35.08 10.02
N LEU A 429 10.69 -34.10 10.83
CA LEU A 429 10.88 -32.73 10.36
C LEU A 429 12.26 -32.24 10.82
N LYS A 430 13.21 -32.19 9.90
CA LYS A 430 14.51 -31.55 10.13
C LYS A 430 14.42 -30.07 9.82
N LYS A 431 15.31 -29.29 10.44
CA LYS A 431 15.48 -27.87 10.11
C LYS A 431 15.85 -27.72 8.64
N GLN A 432 15.06 -26.94 7.90
CA GLN A 432 15.25 -26.66 6.49
C GLN A 432 15.87 -25.25 6.30
N ALA A 433 16.56 -25.05 5.18
CA ALA A 433 17.08 -23.75 4.83
C ALA A 433 15.95 -22.80 4.35
N PRO A 434 16.13 -21.47 4.47
CA PRO A 434 15.25 -20.52 3.80
C PRO A 434 15.15 -20.83 2.31
N GLY A 435 13.99 -20.58 1.72
CA GLY A 435 13.71 -20.95 0.33
C GLY A 435 13.42 -22.44 0.13
N THR A 436 13.04 -23.14 1.19
CA THR A 436 12.70 -24.57 1.13
C THR A 436 11.46 -24.82 0.27
N VAL A 437 11.60 -25.78 -0.63
CA VAL A 437 10.51 -26.29 -1.48
C VAL A 437 10.03 -27.62 -0.94
N LEU A 438 8.71 -27.77 -0.76
CA LEU A 438 8.05 -29.05 -0.52
C LEU A 438 7.85 -29.75 -1.87
N VAL A 439 8.29 -31.00 -1.97
CA VAL A 439 8.13 -31.84 -3.16
C VAL A 439 7.52 -33.16 -2.77
N PHE A 440 6.55 -33.64 -3.54
CA PHE A 440 6.06 -35.03 -3.46
C PHE A 440 5.37 -35.45 -4.76
N HIS A 441 5.30 -36.77 -4.97
CA HIS A 441 4.56 -37.35 -6.08
C HIS A 441 3.22 -37.87 -5.57
N TYR A 442 2.17 -37.76 -6.40
CA TYR A 442 0.85 -38.23 -6.00
C TYR A 442 0.00 -38.81 -7.15
N LYS A 443 -1.02 -39.56 -6.73
CA LYS A 443 -2.21 -39.93 -7.52
C LYS A 443 -3.44 -39.64 -6.69
N SER A 444 -4.53 -39.18 -7.29
CA SER A 444 -5.76 -38.87 -6.57
C SER A 444 -7.00 -39.33 -7.33
N THR A 445 -7.98 -39.84 -6.60
CA THR A 445 -9.27 -40.30 -7.17
C THR A 445 -10.23 -39.15 -7.43
N ALA A 446 -9.99 -37.97 -6.84
CA ALA A 446 -10.79 -36.77 -6.97
C ALA A 446 -9.89 -35.52 -6.98
N ASP A 447 -10.45 -34.38 -7.35
CA ASP A 447 -9.84 -33.08 -7.01
C ASP A 447 -9.97 -32.88 -5.52
N LEU A 448 -8.86 -32.75 -4.79
CA LEU A 448 -8.82 -32.65 -3.34
C LEU A 448 -8.35 -31.26 -2.94
N ALA A 449 -9.16 -30.56 -2.17
CA ALA A 449 -8.70 -29.39 -1.43
C ALA A 449 -7.82 -29.87 -0.29
N CYS A 450 -6.58 -29.40 -0.24
CA CYS A 450 -5.59 -29.80 0.74
C CYS A 450 -5.03 -28.61 1.47
N GLU A 451 -4.58 -28.85 2.69
CA GLU A 451 -3.95 -27.81 3.53
C GLU A 451 -2.68 -28.35 4.17
N PHE A 452 -1.69 -27.48 4.29
CA PHE A 452 -0.56 -27.71 5.18
C PHE A 452 -0.63 -26.73 6.33
N PHE A 453 -0.66 -27.28 7.55
CA PHE A 453 -0.47 -26.50 8.77
C PHE A 453 0.91 -26.77 9.32
N TRP A 454 1.54 -25.76 9.89
CA TRP A 454 2.70 -25.94 10.70
C TRP A 454 2.66 -25.04 11.94
N CYS A 455 3.25 -25.51 13.04
CA CYS A 455 3.39 -24.71 14.23
C CYS A 455 4.75 -24.96 14.89
N LYS A 456 5.27 -23.91 15.51
CA LYS A 456 6.45 -23.95 16.34
C LYS A 456 6.06 -24.40 17.76
N GLY A 457 6.69 -25.44 18.28
CA GLY A 457 6.49 -25.86 19.66
C GLY A 457 5.62 -27.09 19.89
N GLY A 458 5.34 -27.87 18.84
CA GLY A 458 4.68 -29.16 18.96
C GLY A 458 3.15 -29.11 19.00
N TRP A 459 2.53 -30.28 19.21
CA TRP A 459 1.08 -30.43 19.29
C TRP A 459 0.54 -29.88 20.60
N GLY A 460 -0.36 -28.88 20.51
CA GLY A 460 -1.24 -28.52 21.61
C GLY A 460 -2.41 -29.52 21.75
N VAL A 461 -3.22 -29.39 22.80
CA VAL A 461 -4.44 -30.18 22.95
C VAL A 461 -5.41 -29.79 21.81
N GLY A 462 -5.63 -30.72 20.88
CA GLY A 462 -6.52 -30.50 19.72
C GLY A 462 -5.84 -30.12 18.40
N GLY A 463 -4.53 -30.23 18.30
CA GLY A 463 -3.78 -29.99 17.07
C GLY A 463 -2.82 -28.79 17.12
N PRO A 464 -2.22 -28.38 16.00
CA PRO A 464 -1.30 -27.24 15.95
C PRO A 464 -2.06 -25.93 16.25
N ALA A 465 -2.03 -25.49 17.51
CA ALA A 465 -2.64 -24.24 17.91
C ALA A 465 -1.78 -23.05 17.48
N GLY A 466 -2.38 -22.08 16.78
CA GLY A 466 -1.69 -20.88 16.30
C GLY A 466 -0.69 -21.14 15.18
N GLY A 467 -0.87 -22.20 14.44
CA GLY A 467 -0.09 -22.54 13.25
C GLY A 467 -0.34 -21.58 12.09
N VAL A 468 0.54 -21.65 11.13
CA VAL A 468 0.37 -21.03 9.82
C VAL A 468 -0.12 -22.12 8.86
N GLU A 469 -1.08 -21.78 8.03
CA GLU A 469 -1.70 -22.67 7.05
C GLU A 469 -1.43 -22.19 5.62
N THR A 470 -1.34 -23.14 4.70
CA THR A 470 -1.34 -22.86 3.27
C THR A 470 -2.25 -23.86 2.58
N PHE A 471 -2.91 -23.43 1.51
CA PHE A 471 -3.93 -24.17 0.79
C PHE A 471 -3.44 -24.54 -0.60
N PHE A 472 -3.83 -25.72 -1.08
CA PHE A 472 -3.54 -26.15 -2.43
C PHE A 472 -4.53 -27.25 -2.88
N THR A 473 -4.59 -27.48 -4.19
CA THR A 473 -5.47 -28.52 -4.76
C THR A 473 -4.64 -29.61 -5.40
N LEU A 474 -4.88 -30.85 -5.02
CA LEU A 474 -4.41 -32.02 -5.76
C LEU A 474 -5.45 -32.39 -6.80
N LYS A 475 -5.10 -32.31 -8.08
CA LYS A 475 -6.01 -32.64 -9.17
C LYS A 475 -6.17 -34.15 -9.32
N LYS A 476 -7.37 -34.58 -9.68
CA LYS A 476 -7.66 -35.98 -10.01
C LYS A 476 -6.70 -36.50 -11.06
N THR A 477 -6.04 -37.63 -10.79
CA THR A 477 -5.11 -38.28 -11.70
C THR A 477 -4.87 -39.75 -11.34
N ASP A 478 -4.85 -40.62 -12.33
CA ASP A 478 -4.43 -42.02 -12.21
C ASP A 478 -2.93 -42.22 -12.52
N LYS A 479 -2.26 -41.16 -12.99
CA LYS A 479 -0.83 -41.14 -13.24
C LYS A 479 -0.10 -40.43 -12.12
N TRP A 480 1.15 -40.79 -11.87
CA TRP A 480 2.00 -40.04 -10.96
C TRP A 480 2.20 -38.64 -11.48
N LYS A 481 2.03 -37.67 -10.60
CA LYS A 481 2.33 -36.27 -10.83
C LYS A 481 3.18 -35.76 -9.71
N THR A 482 4.12 -34.86 -10.02
CA THR A 482 4.94 -34.15 -9.06
C THR A 482 4.21 -32.91 -8.60
N PHE A 483 4.17 -32.71 -7.30
CA PHE A 483 3.72 -31.49 -6.66
C PHE A 483 4.94 -30.75 -6.09
N LYS A 484 5.04 -29.45 -6.34
CA LYS A 484 6.05 -28.56 -5.76
C LYS A 484 5.39 -27.33 -5.15
N MET A 485 5.91 -26.88 -4.02
CA MET A 485 5.46 -25.67 -3.38
C MET A 485 6.62 -24.97 -2.67
N ASN A 486 6.91 -23.73 -3.08
CA ASN A 486 7.86 -22.89 -2.35
C ASN A 486 7.19 -22.37 -1.07
N MET A 487 7.64 -22.85 0.08
CA MET A 487 7.02 -22.57 1.37
C MET A 487 7.23 -21.14 1.84
N VAL A 488 8.26 -20.44 1.34
CA VAL A 488 8.48 -19.03 1.67
C VAL A 488 7.43 -18.16 0.99
N ASP A 489 7.09 -18.46 -0.27
CA ASP A 489 6.09 -17.72 -1.03
C ASP A 489 4.66 -18.10 -0.61
N ALA A 490 4.41 -19.39 -0.36
CA ALA A 490 3.09 -19.87 0.06
C ALA A 490 2.69 -19.35 1.46
N TRP A 491 3.66 -19.11 2.33
CA TRP A 491 3.43 -18.57 3.66
C TRP A 491 4.02 -17.18 3.82
N ASN A 492 3.27 -16.16 3.50
CA ASN A 492 3.60 -14.73 3.69
C ASN A 492 4.02 -14.35 5.14
N LYS A 493 3.89 -15.28 6.07
CA LYS A 493 4.19 -15.07 7.51
C LYS A 493 5.50 -15.70 7.96
N GLY A 494 6.36 -16.09 7.04
CA GLY A 494 7.69 -16.61 7.32
C GLY A 494 7.71 -18.09 7.61
N TRP A 495 8.06 -18.88 6.61
CA TRP A 495 8.49 -20.25 6.79
C TRP A 495 9.73 -20.28 7.69
N TRP A 496 9.66 -20.98 8.81
CA TRP A 496 10.71 -21.01 9.85
C TRP A 496 11.81 -22.03 9.57
N GLY A 497 11.75 -22.73 8.44
CA GLY A 497 12.77 -23.67 8.02
C GLY A 497 12.87 -24.96 8.84
N GLY A 498 11.76 -25.42 9.44
CA GLY A 498 11.70 -26.72 10.13
C GLY A 498 12.49 -26.78 11.44
N ASP A 499 12.11 -26.00 12.44
CA ASP A 499 12.70 -26.12 13.77
C ASP A 499 12.45 -27.51 14.36
N PRO A 500 13.42 -28.12 15.06
CA PRO A 500 13.19 -29.33 15.80
C PRO A 500 12.03 -29.17 16.80
N GLY A 501 11.08 -30.12 16.78
CA GLY A 501 9.88 -30.08 17.60
C GLY A 501 8.71 -29.30 16.99
N ALA A 502 8.87 -28.71 15.81
CA ALA A 502 7.74 -28.23 15.03
C ALA A 502 6.93 -29.41 14.46
N VAL A 503 5.67 -29.16 14.19
CA VAL A 503 4.73 -30.15 13.69
C VAL A 503 4.16 -29.68 12.37
N VAL A 504 4.14 -30.58 11.40
CA VAL A 504 3.42 -30.37 10.14
C VAL A 504 2.19 -31.26 10.14
N ARG A 505 1.06 -30.68 9.83
CA ARG A 505 -0.21 -31.38 9.62
C ARG A 505 -0.57 -31.27 8.14
N PHE A 506 -0.86 -32.39 7.54
CA PHE A 506 -1.34 -32.48 6.17
C PHE A 506 -2.82 -32.83 6.18
N ASP A 507 -3.64 -31.91 5.72
CA ASP A 507 -5.08 -32.04 5.61
C ASP A 507 -5.42 -32.43 4.16
N ILE A 508 -6.29 -33.43 4.01
CA ILE A 508 -6.52 -34.13 2.75
C ILE A 508 -8.02 -34.21 2.48
N GLY A 509 -8.56 -33.25 1.71
CA GLY A 509 -9.98 -33.27 1.31
C GLY A 509 -10.96 -33.11 2.47
N ASP A 510 -12.21 -32.85 2.14
CA ASP A 510 -13.30 -32.60 3.10
C ASP A 510 -14.40 -33.65 3.05
N GLY A 511 -14.32 -34.58 2.11
CA GLY A 511 -15.29 -35.65 1.89
C GLY A 511 -14.84 -37.00 2.45
N ALA A 512 -15.78 -37.92 2.61
CA ALA A 512 -15.46 -39.32 2.85
C ALA A 512 -15.39 -40.11 1.55
N GLY A 513 -14.46 -41.09 1.46
CA GLY A 513 -14.35 -42.01 0.34
C GLY A 513 -13.39 -41.56 -0.77
N GLU A 514 -12.67 -40.47 -0.56
CA GLU A 514 -11.61 -39.98 -1.45
C GLU A 514 -10.30 -40.70 -1.12
N THR A 515 -9.44 -40.85 -2.12
CA THR A 515 -8.15 -41.54 -1.94
C THR A 515 -7.06 -40.78 -2.66
N VAL A 516 -5.96 -40.52 -1.94
CA VAL A 516 -4.71 -40.02 -2.52
C VAL A 516 -3.57 -40.98 -2.14
N VAL A 517 -2.71 -41.28 -3.11
CA VAL A 517 -1.45 -41.98 -2.90
C VAL A 517 -0.34 -40.94 -2.99
N VAL A 518 0.49 -40.87 -1.98
CA VAL A 518 1.62 -39.93 -1.91
C VAL A 518 2.91 -40.71 -1.71
N ARG A 519 3.97 -40.33 -2.41
CA ARG A 519 5.31 -40.90 -2.23
C ARG A 519 6.38 -39.81 -2.33
N LEU A 520 7.56 -40.10 -1.82
CA LEU A 520 8.76 -39.25 -1.93
C LEU A 520 8.57 -37.82 -1.39
N MET A 521 7.68 -37.62 -0.41
CA MET A 521 7.44 -36.31 0.18
C MET A 521 8.67 -35.87 0.98
N HIS A 522 9.29 -34.78 0.56
CA HIS A 522 10.50 -34.25 1.21
C HIS A 522 10.62 -32.75 1.01
N TRP A 523 11.58 -32.18 1.74
CA TRP A 523 11.97 -30.79 1.61
C TRP A 523 13.32 -30.70 0.90
N ARG A 524 13.46 -29.74 0.01
CA ARG A 524 14.73 -29.38 -0.58
C ARG A 524 14.95 -27.88 -0.62
N ALA A 525 16.19 -27.44 -0.84
CA ALA A 525 16.45 -26.02 -1.12
C ALA A 525 15.77 -25.61 -2.44
N ALA A 526 15.36 -24.34 -2.51
CA ALA A 526 14.88 -23.78 -3.76
C ALA A 526 16.02 -23.69 -4.79
N GLU A 527 15.72 -23.98 -6.03
CA GLU A 527 16.61 -23.75 -7.16
C GLU A 527 16.50 -22.32 -7.67
N GLU A 528 17.46 -21.89 -8.50
CA GLU A 528 17.45 -20.53 -9.04
C GLU A 528 16.21 -20.34 -9.95
N GLY A 529 15.28 -19.48 -9.52
CA GLY A 529 14.04 -19.18 -10.25
C GLY A 529 12.78 -19.87 -9.73
N GLU A 530 12.88 -20.69 -8.67
CA GLU A 530 11.73 -21.29 -7.95
C GLU A 530 11.15 -20.39 -6.86
#